data_ea780f390d989ac4d4319ab6b0eae037
#
_entry.id   ea780f390d989ac4d4319ab6b0eae037
#
_cell.length_a   1.000
_cell.length_b   1.000
_cell.length_c   1.000
_cell.angle_alpha   90.00
_cell.angle_beta   90.00
_cell.angle_gamma   90.00
#
_symmetry.space_group_name_H-M   'P 1'
#
loop_
_entity.id
_entity.type
_entity.pdbx_description
1 polymer ?
#
loop_
_entity_poly.entity_id
_entity_poly.type
_entity_poly.pdbx_seq_one_letter_code
_entity_poly.pdbx_strand_id
1 'polypeptide(L)'
;KALDYASKVKGKLTAAAALQTANIYSRESKWDDALKALDTIKEDQEPAIVEEAALFKARILLETKGEKTAFDALNASLISMPYSKALHYEAAMLAERLDDIKTAEFHLKKAIEIDPGFANAYNSLGYTLLEQTKRIKEAERYINQAYQLDPRNPYILDSKGWLAFKQKKYIKAIEYLNDALKLQKELDIYLHLAEVYWTQGNKRKAA
;
A
#
# COMPACT_ATOMS: atom_id res chain seq x y z
N LYS A 1 25.74 -15.51 -15.64
CA LYS A 1 25.14 -16.88 -15.73
C LYS A 1 23.61 -16.86 -15.61
N ALA A 2 23.01 -16.25 -14.56
CA ALA A 2 21.53 -16.21 -14.40
C ALA A 2 20.82 -15.54 -15.59
N LEU A 3 21.29 -14.37 -16.04
CA LEU A 3 20.75 -13.65 -17.20
C LEU A 3 20.89 -14.45 -18.51
N ASP A 4 22.00 -15.17 -18.69
CA ASP A 4 22.23 -16.02 -19.86
C ASP A 4 21.27 -17.23 -19.89
N TYR A 5 20.88 -17.77 -18.73
CA TYR A 5 19.82 -18.78 -18.67
C TYR A 5 18.43 -18.20 -18.90
N ALA A 6 18.11 -17.06 -18.33
CA ALA A 6 16.82 -16.41 -18.53
C ALA A 6 16.57 -16.05 -20.00
N SER A 7 17.59 -15.56 -20.71
CA SER A 7 17.48 -15.22 -22.15
C SER A 7 17.23 -16.43 -23.09
N LYS A 8 17.52 -17.66 -22.62
CA LYS A 8 17.30 -18.91 -23.36
C LYS A 8 15.91 -19.52 -23.14
N VAL A 9 15.14 -18.99 -22.21
CA VAL A 9 13.77 -19.47 -21.93
C VAL A 9 12.85 -19.08 -23.09
N LYS A 10 12.04 -20.04 -23.55
CA LYS A 10 11.08 -19.87 -24.64
C LYS A 10 9.69 -20.35 -24.23
N GLY A 11 8.66 -19.87 -24.91
CA GLY A 11 7.28 -20.28 -24.70
C GLY A 11 6.66 -19.67 -23.45
N LYS A 12 5.81 -20.43 -22.75
CA LYS A 12 5.01 -19.95 -21.60
C LYS A 12 5.84 -19.43 -20.41
N LEU A 13 7.11 -19.82 -20.29
CA LEU A 13 8.00 -19.38 -19.22
C LEU A 13 8.73 -18.06 -19.52
N THR A 14 8.54 -17.50 -20.70
CA THR A 14 9.27 -16.27 -21.13
C THR A 14 8.93 -15.08 -20.23
N ALA A 15 7.67 -14.89 -19.87
CA ALA A 15 7.26 -13.80 -19.00
C ALA A 15 7.81 -13.93 -17.56
N ALA A 16 7.78 -15.13 -16.99
CA ALA A 16 8.37 -15.38 -15.69
C ALA A 16 9.90 -15.17 -15.71
N ALA A 17 10.58 -15.57 -16.81
CA ALA A 17 12.01 -15.30 -16.98
C ALA A 17 12.30 -13.80 -17.11
N ALA A 18 11.42 -13.03 -17.76
CA ALA A 18 11.54 -11.58 -17.85
C ALA A 18 11.38 -10.90 -16.47
N LEU A 19 10.43 -11.34 -15.63
CA LEU A 19 10.32 -10.88 -14.24
C LEU A 19 11.60 -11.15 -13.44
N GLN A 20 12.14 -12.36 -13.52
CA GLN A 20 13.40 -12.70 -12.84
C GLN A 20 14.59 -11.89 -13.36
N THR A 21 14.64 -11.65 -14.67
CA THR A 21 15.64 -10.77 -15.30
C THR A 21 15.55 -9.35 -14.77
N ALA A 22 14.33 -8.79 -14.70
CA ALA A 22 14.10 -7.46 -14.14
C ALA A 22 14.51 -7.39 -12.66
N ASN A 23 14.22 -8.44 -11.88
CA ASN A 23 14.63 -8.50 -10.47
C ASN A 23 16.17 -8.49 -10.31
N ILE A 24 16.89 -9.25 -11.16
CA ILE A 24 18.36 -9.26 -11.14
C ILE A 24 18.90 -7.87 -11.46
N TYR A 25 18.41 -7.23 -12.52
CA TYR A 25 18.83 -5.88 -12.90
C TYR A 25 18.50 -4.84 -11.81
N SER A 26 17.32 -4.93 -11.20
CA SER A 26 16.91 -4.03 -10.09
C SER A 26 17.87 -4.13 -8.90
N ARG A 27 18.29 -5.36 -8.51
CA ARG A 27 19.27 -5.58 -7.44
C ARG A 27 20.66 -5.00 -7.75
N GLU A 28 20.98 -4.88 -9.05
CA GLU A 28 22.21 -4.27 -9.53
C GLU A 28 22.05 -2.76 -9.79
N SER A 29 20.90 -2.17 -9.43
CA SER A 29 20.54 -0.76 -9.72
C SER A 29 20.56 -0.41 -11.22
N LYS A 30 20.42 -1.40 -12.08
CA LYS A 30 20.31 -1.25 -13.54
C LYS A 30 18.86 -1.04 -13.94
N TRP A 31 18.30 0.09 -13.54
CA TRP A 31 16.86 0.37 -13.62
C TRP A 31 16.31 0.35 -15.04
N ASP A 32 17.05 0.93 -16.00
CA ASP A 32 16.61 0.95 -17.41
C ASP A 32 16.59 -0.46 -18.02
N ASP A 33 17.52 -1.33 -17.67
CA ASP A 33 17.53 -2.71 -18.16
C ASP A 33 16.43 -3.54 -17.47
N ALA A 34 16.13 -3.25 -16.20
CA ALA A 34 15.00 -3.85 -15.51
C ALA A 34 13.66 -3.45 -16.17
N LEU A 35 13.47 -2.17 -16.49
CA LEU A 35 12.28 -1.68 -17.19
C LEU A 35 12.14 -2.31 -18.59
N LYS A 36 13.23 -2.39 -19.37
CA LYS A 36 13.22 -3.06 -20.68
C LYS A 36 12.82 -4.54 -20.55
N ALA A 37 13.29 -5.24 -19.53
CA ALA A 37 12.90 -6.63 -19.30
C ALA A 37 11.40 -6.75 -19.01
N LEU A 38 10.83 -5.86 -18.16
CA LEU A 38 9.40 -5.82 -17.87
C LEU A 38 8.57 -5.48 -19.11
N ASP A 39 9.04 -4.59 -19.98
CA ASP A 39 8.35 -4.19 -21.21
C ASP A 39 8.25 -5.33 -22.26
N THR A 40 8.98 -6.43 -22.07
CA THR A 40 8.82 -7.64 -22.91
C THR A 40 7.62 -8.51 -22.52
N ILE A 41 7.03 -8.26 -21.34
CA ILE A 41 5.86 -8.99 -20.85
C ILE A 41 4.62 -8.39 -21.49
N LYS A 42 3.91 -9.19 -22.29
CA LYS A 42 2.73 -8.76 -23.02
C LYS A 42 1.45 -9.00 -22.21
N GLU A 43 0.41 -8.24 -22.53
CA GLU A 43 -0.90 -8.32 -21.88
C GLU A 43 -1.64 -9.66 -22.08
N ASP A 44 -1.28 -10.43 -23.11
CA ASP A 44 -1.86 -11.76 -23.41
C ASP A 44 -1.21 -12.90 -22.60
N GLN A 45 -0.26 -12.58 -21.73
CA GLN A 45 0.38 -13.53 -20.83
C GLN A 45 -0.51 -13.83 -19.62
N GLU A 46 -0.02 -14.70 -18.73
CA GLU A 46 -0.72 -15.05 -17.49
C GLU A 46 -1.03 -13.78 -16.66
N PRO A 47 -2.32 -13.53 -16.31
CA PRO A 47 -2.72 -12.27 -15.65
C PRO A 47 -1.94 -11.93 -14.38
N ALA A 48 -1.59 -12.95 -13.57
CA ALA A 48 -0.82 -12.76 -12.36
C ALA A 48 0.60 -12.22 -12.66
N ILE A 49 1.23 -12.69 -13.74
CA ILE A 49 2.57 -12.23 -14.14
C ILE A 49 2.49 -10.80 -14.70
N VAL A 50 1.45 -10.50 -15.46
CA VAL A 50 1.24 -9.14 -16.00
C VAL A 50 1.00 -8.13 -14.87
N GLU A 51 0.18 -8.50 -13.88
CA GLU A 51 -0.06 -7.68 -12.69
C GLU A 51 1.22 -7.46 -11.88
N GLU A 52 1.99 -8.52 -11.61
CA GLU A 52 3.27 -8.42 -10.90
C GLU A 52 4.28 -7.53 -11.65
N ALA A 53 4.34 -7.66 -12.99
CA ALA A 53 5.19 -6.82 -13.82
C ALA A 53 4.79 -5.33 -13.74
N ALA A 54 3.50 -5.04 -13.79
CA ALA A 54 2.98 -3.68 -13.67
C ALA A 54 3.30 -3.05 -12.30
N LEU A 55 3.11 -3.79 -11.22
CA LEU A 55 3.46 -3.36 -9.86
C LEU A 55 4.98 -3.14 -9.72
N PHE A 56 5.77 -4.04 -10.28
CA PHE A 56 7.23 -3.92 -10.24
C PHE A 56 7.71 -2.70 -11.05
N LYS A 57 7.16 -2.49 -12.24
CA LYS A 57 7.44 -1.31 -13.07
C LYS A 57 7.11 -0.01 -12.32
N ALA A 58 5.95 0.07 -11.69
CA ALA A 58 5.56 1.22 -10.89
C ALA A 58 6.52 1.49 -9.73
N ARG A 59 6.99 0.46 -9.03
CA ARG A 59 7.97 0.57 -7.95
C ARG A 59 9.32 1.11 -8.45
N ILE A 60 9.83 0.63 -9.59
CA ILE A 60 11.06 1.16 -10.19
C ILE A 60 10.87 2.63 -10.59
N LEU A 61 9.73 2.96 -11.20
CA LEU A 61 9.44 4.34 -11.61
C LEU A 61 9.28 5.27 -10.41
N LEU A 62 8.69 4.80 -9.31
CA LEU A 62 8.60 5.55 -8.07
C LEU A 62 9.99 5.96 -7.56
N GLU A 63 10.91 5.01 -7.52
CA GLU A 63 12.26 5.22 -7.01
C GLU A 63 13.10 6.10 -7.95
N THR A 64 12.91 5.97 -9.27
CA THR A 64 13.78 6.62 -10.27
C THR A 64 13.22 7.90 -10.87
N LYS A 65 11.89 8.04 -10.91
CA LYS A 65 11.19 9.15 -11.61
C LYS A 65 10.08 9.81 -10.78
N GLY A 66 9.85 9.31 -9.56
CA GLY A 66 8.92 9.87 -8.59
C GLY A 66 7.45 9.42 -8.73
N GLU A 67 6.64 9.90 -7.79
CA GLU A 67 5.26 9.47 -7.54
C GLU A 67 4.36 9.61 -8.77
N LYS A 68 4.41 10.76 -9.44
CA LYS A 68 3.53 11.05 -10.59
C LYS A 68 3.76 10.07 -11.73
N THR A 69 5.01 9.76 -12.06
CA THR A 69 5.34 8.82 -13.15
C THR A 69 4.89 7.40 -12.81
N ALA A 70 5.10 6.99 -11.55
CA ALA A 70 4.64 5.68 -11.08
C ALA A 70 3.11 5.56 -11.09
N PHE A 71 2.41 6.61 -10.64
CA PHE A 71 0.95 6.68 -10.66
C PHE A 71 0.38 6.58 -12.09
N ASP A 72 0.96 7.32 -13.04
CA ASP A 72 0.54 7.29 -14.44
C ASP A 72 0.75 5.90 -15.06
N ALA A 73 1.84 5.21 -14.70
CA ALA A 73 2.10 3.83 -15.15
C ALA A 73 1.08 2.83 -14.59
N LEU A 74 0.68 2.97 -13.31
CA LEU A 74 -0.39 2.12 -12.73
C LEU A 74 -1.72 2.37 -13.41
N ASN A 75 -2.09 3.62 -13.66
CA ASN A 75 -3.33 3.95 -14.36
C ASN A 75 -3.35 3.42 -15.80
N ALA A 76 -2.22 3.46 -16.50
CA ALA A 76 -2.11 2.85 -17.82
C ALA A 76 -2.36 1.32 -17.75
N SER A 77 -1.81 0.65 -16.73
CA SER A 77 -2.01 -0.80 -16.53
C SER A 77 -3.45 -1.14 -16.13
N LEU A 78 -4.14 -0.24 -15.42
CA LEU A 78 -5.56 -0.42 -15.05
C LEU A 78 -6.52 -0.37 -16.26
N ILE A 79 -6.09 0.11 -17.42
CA ILE A 79 -6.89 0.08 -18.66
C ILE A 79 -7.10 -1.38 -19.09
N SER A 80 -6.06 -2.21 -19.06
CA SER A 80 -6.15 -3.63 -19.41
C SER A 80 -6.52 -4.53 -18.23
N MET A 81 -6.30 -4.08 -16.99
CA MET A 81 -6.57 -4.83 -15.77
C MET A 81 -7.49 -4.08 -14.78
N PRO A 82 -8.73 -3.70 -15.20
CA PRO A 82 -9.61 -2.83 -14.40
C PRO A 82 -10.13 -3.49 -13.10
N TYR A 83 -9.93 -4.79 -12.92
CA TYR A 83 -10.35 -5.55 -11.75
C TYR A 83 -9.16 -6.02 -10.89
N SER A 84 -7.99 -5.41 -11.05
CA SER A 84 -6.86 -5.67 -10.16
C SER A 84 -6.97 -4.84 -8.89
N LYS A 85 -7.31 -5.50 -7.78
CA LYS A 85 -7.33 -4.84 -6.45
C LYS A 85 -5.95 -4.31 -6.05
N ALA A 86 -4.88 -5.00 -6.44
CA ALA A 86 -3.52 -4.61 -6.10
C ALA A 86 -3.09 -3.33 -6.83
N LEU A 87 -3.38 -3.22 -8.13
CA LEU A 87 -3.10 -1.99 -8.89
C LEU A 87 -3.92 -0.81 -8.37
N HIS A 88 -5.20 -1.02 -8.05
CA HIS A 88 -6.02 0.02 -7.45
C HIS A 88 -5.48 0.45 -6.09
N TYR A 89 -5.07 -0.49 -5.24
CA TYR A 89 -4.50 -0.18 -3.93
C TYR A 89 -3.21 0.64 -4.05
N GLU A 90 -2.27 0.21 -4.89
CA GLU A 90 -1.01 0.95 -5.10
C GLU A 90 -1.24 2.33 -5.76
N ALA A 91 -2.19 2.43 -6.70
CA ALA A 91 -2.56 3.72 -7.28
C ALA A 91 -3.14 4.67 -6.22
N ALA A 92 -3.90 4.15 -5.26
CA ALA A 92 -4.42 4.95 -4.15
C ALA A 92 -3.30 5.46 -3.24
N MET A 93 -2.33 4.61 -2.90
CA MET A 93 -1.19 5.01 -2.06
C MET A 93 -0.34 6.09 -2.74
N LEU A 94 -0.17 6.01 -4.06
CA LEU A 94 0.52 7.07 -4.81
C LEU A 94 -0.31 8.35 -4.93
N ALA A 95 -1.62 8.25 -5.12
CA ALA A 95 -2.51 9.41 -5.15
C ALA A 95 -2.52 10.16 -3.80
N GLU A 96 -2.48 9.43 -2.67
CA GLU A 96 -2.36 10.03 -1.34
C GLU A 96 -1.04 10.80 -1.18
N ARG A 97 0.08 10.23 -1.62
CA ARG A 97 1.39 10.89 -1.61
C ARG A 97 1.46 12.11 -2.53
N LEU A 98 0.62 12.17 -3.57
CA LEU A 98 0.43 13.32 -4.45
C LEU A 98 -0.60 14.34 -3.90
N ASP A 99 -1.10 14.13 -2.68
CA ASP A 99 -2.15 14.94 -2.04
C ASP A 99 -3.48 14.96 -2.83
N ASP A 100 -3.70 13.98 -3.70
CA ASP A 100 -4.97 13.79 -4.42
C ASP A 100 -5.88 12.79 -3.68
N ILE A 101 -6.47 13.29 -2.59
CA ILE A 101 -7.32 12.48 -1.70
C ILE A 101 -8.56 11.93 -2.40
N LYS A 102 -9.10 12.66 -3.39
CA LYS A 102 -10.30 12.21 -4.13
C LYS A 102 -9.97 10.98 -5.00
N THR A 103 -8.83 11.01 -5.66
CA THR A 103 -8.36 9.89 -6.48
C THR A 103 -7.95 8.70 -5.60
N ALA A 104 -7.31 8.94 -4.45
CA ALA A 104 -7.01 7.89 -3.47
C ALA A 104 -8.29 7.19 -2.99
N GLU A 105 -9.31 7.96 -2.58
CA GLU A 105 -10.61 7.44 -2.16
C GLU A 105 -11.29 6.62 -3.27
N PHE A 106 -11.25 7.09 -4.51
CA PHE A 106 -11.80 6.37 -5.67
C PHE A 106 -11.15 5.00 -5.82
N HIS A 107 -9.83 4.93 -5.84
CA HIS A 107 -9.09 3.69 -6.03
C HIS A 107 -9.24 2.73 -4.85
N LEU A 108 -9.24 3.21 -3.60
CA LEU A 108 -9.48 2.38 -2.42
C LEU A 108 -10.89 1.76 -2.43
N LYS A 109 -11.91 2.55 -2.82
CA LYS A 109 -13.27 2.03 -2.98
C LYS A 109 -13.35 0.97 -4.09
N LYS A 110 -12.62 1.15 -5.19
CA LYS A 110 -12.53 0.13 -6.24
C LYS A 110 -11.86 -1.15 -5.73
N ALA A 111 -10.77 -1.04 -5.00
CA ALA A 111 -10.12 -2.23 -4.40
C ALA A 111 -11.06 -2.99 -3.45
N ILE A 112 -11.86 -2.28 -2.65
CA ILE A 112 -12.86 -2.86 -1.75
C ILE A 112 -14.03 -3.50 -2.54
N GLU A 113 -14.48 -2.87 -3.63
CA GLU A 113 -15.52 -3.41 -4.50
C GLU A 113 -15.10 -4.74 -5.13
N ILE A 114 -13.83 -4.82 -5.57
CA ILE A 114 -13.25 -6.03 -6.18
C ILE A 114 -13.04 -7.13 -5.13
N ASP A 115 -12.53 -6.78 -3.96
CA ASP A 115 -12.31 -7.71 -2.85
C ASP A 115 -12.84 -7.14 -1.53
N PRO A 116 -14.09 -7.48 -1.13
CA PRO A 116 -14.65 -7.06 0.14
C PRO A 116 -13.93 -7.63 1.39
N GLY A 117 -12.99 -8.55 1.21
CA GLY A 117 -12.12 -9.07 2.26
C GLY A 117 -10.79 -8.34 2.41
N PHE A 118 -10.53 -7.32 1.60
CA PHE A 118 -9.25 -6.62 1.57
C PHE A 118 -9.09 -5.63 2.75
N ALA A 119 -8.75 -6.15 3.93
CA ALA A 119 -8.65 -5.37 5.17
C ALA A 119 -7.77 -4.11 5.04
N ASN A 120 -6.63 -4.21 4.32
CA ASN A 120 -5.73 -3.08 4.14
C ASN A 120 -6.39 -1.92 3.37
N ALA A 121 -7.21 -2.20 2.35
CA ALA A 121 -7.90 -1.15 1.61
C ALA A 121 -8.93 -0.43 2.49
N TYR A 122 -9.67 -1.15 3.33
CA TYR A 122 -10.53 -0.54 4.33
C TYR A 122 -9.76 0.32 5.32
N ASN A 123 -8.61 -0.18 5.81
CA ASN A 123 -7.78 0.55 6.76
C ASN A 123 -7.23 1.84 6.15
N SER A 124 -6.64 1.74 4.97
CA SER A 124 -6.10 2.92 4.28
C SER A 124 -7.18 3.96 4.00
N LEU A 125 -8.36 3.54 3.49
CA LEU A 125 -9.47 4.47 3.26
C LEU A 125 -9.92 5.15 4.56
N GLY A 126 -10.07 4.37 5.64
CA GLY A 126 -10.46 4.88 6.93
C GLY A 126 -9.43 5.87 7.50
N TYR A 127 -8.16 5.55 7.42
CA TYR A 127 -7.07 6.41 7.90
C TYR A 127 -6.96 7.71 7.09
N THR A 128 -6.98 7.63 5.75
CA THR A 128 -6.99 8.80 4.86
C THR A 128 -8.16 9.74 5.18
N LEU A 129 -9.37 9.20 5.37
CA LEU A 129 -10.53 10.00 5.74
C LEU A 129 -10.41 10.64 7.12
N LEU A 130 -9.76 9.94 8.07
CA LEU A 130 -9.56 10.44 9.43
C LEU A 130 -8.54 11.58 9.49
N GLU A 131 -7.46 11.48 8.72
CA GLU A 131 -6.38 12.46 8.73
C GLU A 131 -6.61 13.63 7.77
N GLN A 132 -7.06 13.34 6.56
CA GLN A 132 -7.12 14.33 5.48
C GLN A 132 -8.49 14.99 5.36
N THR A 133 -9.48 14.55 6.14
CA THR A 133 -10.84 15.10 6.05
C THR A 133 -11.48 15.28 7.44
N LYS A 134 -12.69 15.87 7.47
CA LYS A 134 -13.50 15.95 8.70
C LYS A 134 -14.52 14.81 8.81
N ARG A 135 -14.39 13.74 8.01
CA ARG A 135 -15.37 12.66 7.87
C ARG A 135 -15.15 11.53 8.90
N ILE A 136 -14.98 11.89 10.19
CA ILE A 136 -14.61 10.96 11.28
C ILE A 136 -15.59 9.78 11.40
N LYS A 137 -16.90 9.99 11.27
CA LYS A 137 -17.88 8.88 11.37
C LYS A 137 -17.76 7.88 10.23
N GLU A 138 -17.38 8.34 9.06
CA GLU A 138 -17.15 7.47 7.90
C GLU A 138 -15.83 6.73 8.03
N ALA A 139 -14.76 7.41 8.44
CA ALA A 139 -13.48 6.82 8.80
C ALA A 139 -13.65 5.69 9.83
N GLU A 140 -14.45 5.93 10.88
CA GLU A 140 -14.75 4.93 11.92
C GLU A 140 -15.37 3.66 11.33
N ARG A 141 -16.29 3.77 10.37
CA ARG A 141 -16.90 2.59 9.72
C ARG A 141 -15.87 1.76 8.98
N TYR A 142 -15.00 2.41 8.20
CA TYR A 142 -13.97 1.71 7.43
C TYR A 142 -12.90 1.08 8.34
N ILE A 143 -12.40 1.80 9.34
CA ILE A 143 -11.43 1.26 10.31
C ILE A 143 -12.03 0.10 11.11
N ASN A 144 -13.30 0.18 11.50
CA ASN A 144 -13.98 -0.91 12.19
C ASN A 144 -14.12 -2.13 11.29
N GLN A 145 -14.44 -1.95 10.00
CA GLN A 145 -14.52 -3.04 9.04
C GLN A 145 -13.16 -3.70 8.84
N ALA A 146 -12.08 -2.92 8.70
CA ALA A 146 -10.73 -3.44 8.63
C ALA A 146 -10.39 -4.30 9.87
N TYR A 147 -10.72 -3.81 11.06
CA TYR A 147 -10.49 -4.52 12.31
C TYR A 147 -11.30 -5.83 12.44
N GLN A 148 -12.50 -5.87 11.89
CA GLN A 148 -13.28 -7.12 11.85
C GLN A 148 -12.64 -8.16 10.91
N LEU A 149 -12.05 -7.72 9.80
CA LEU A 149 -11.40 -8.59 8.82
C LEU A 149 -10.04 -9.11 9.31
N ASP A 150 -9.24 -8.24 9.95
CA ASP A 150 -7.91 -8.61 10.45
C ASP A 150 -7.62 -7.92 11.80
N PRO A 151 -8.09 -8.48 12.94
CA PRO A 151 -7.96 -7.86 14.26
C PRO A 151 -6.54 -7.91 14.84
N ARG A 152 -5.61 -8.63 14.20
CA ARG A 152 -4.21 -8.74 14.64
C ARG A 152 -3.21 -8.01 13.75
N ASN A 153 -3.69 -7.21 12.83
CA ASN A 153 -2.84 -6.37 11.99
C ASN A 153 -2.37 -5.15 12.78
N PRO A 154 -1.05 -4.94 12.97
CA PRO A 154 -0.53 -3.82 13.75
C PRO A 154 -0.92 -2.45 13.20
N TYR A 155 -1.00 -2.31 11.89
CA TYR A 155 -1.39 -1.05 11.23
C TYR A 155 -2.88 -0.73 11.43
N ILE A 156 -3.73 -1.76 11.47
CA ILE A 156 -5.16 -1.60 11.77
C ILE A 156 -5.38 -1.26 13.24
N LEU A 157 -4.61 -1.89 14.15
CA LEU A 157 -4.63 -1.54 15.57
C LEU A 157 -4.15 -0.11 15.81
N ASP A 158 -3.12 0.33 15.10
CA ASP A 158 -2.66 1.71 15.15
C ASP A 158 -3.77 2.69 14.71
N SER A 159 -4.39 2.44 13.56
CA SER A 159 -5.54 3.24 13.07
C SER A 159 -6.70 3.25 14.05
N LYS A 160 -6.99 2.12 14.74
CA LYS A 160 -7.98 2.06 15.84
C LYS A 160 -7.60 2.94 17.02
N GLY A 161 -6.32 2.90 17.41
CA GLY A 161 -5.78 3.75 18.47
C GLY A 161 -5.89 5.22 18.12
N TRP A 162 -5.50 5.57 16.90
CA TRP A 162 -5.56 6.94 16.39
C TRP A 162 -6.99 7.47 16.29
N LEU A 163 -7.91 6.65 15.78
CA LEU A 163 -9.33 6.98 15.78
C LEU A 163 -9.87 7.24 17.21
N ALA A 164 -9.51 6.40 18.16
CA ALA A 164 -9.91 6.58 19.56
C ALA A 164 -9.34 7.88 20.14
N PHE A 165 -8.10 8.24 19.79
CA PHE A 165 -7.48 9.52 20.15
C PHE A 165 -8.27 10.72 19.58
N LYS A 166 -8.57 10.73 18.29
CA LYS A 166 -9.37 11.79 17.65
C LYS A 166 -10.78 11.92 18.27
N GLN A 167 -11.31 10.81 18.81
CA GLN A 167 -12.56 10.77 19.58
C GLN A 167 -12.39 11.13 21.06
N LYS A 168 -11.18 11.51 21.51
CA LYS A 168 -10.84 11.83 22.92
C LYS A 168 -10.99 10.63 23.88
N LYS A 169 -10.98 9.40 23.37
CA LYS A 169 -11.07 8.15 24.12
C LYS A 169 -9.64 7.66 24.48
N TYR A 170 -8.90 8.44 25.23
CA TYR A 170 -7.45 8.27 25.41
C TYR A 170 -7.04 6.91 26.00
N ILE A 171 -7.83 6.33 26.92
CA ILE A 171 -7.54 5.01 27.49
C ILE A 171 -7.56 3.95 26.39
N LYS A 172 -8.60 3.93 25.56
CA LYS A 172 -8.71 3.01 24.43
C LYS A 172 -7.64 3.24 23.37
N ALA A 173 -7.26 4.50 23.14
CA ALA A 173 -6.16 4.83 22.23
C ALA A 173 -4.86 4.16 22.71
N ILE A 174 -4.51 4.31 23.98
CA ILE A 174 -3.31 3.69 24.58
C ILE A 174 -3.37 2.16 24.52
N GLU A 175 -4.52 1.54 24.76
CA GLU A 175 -4.70 0.09 24.66
C GLU A 175 -4.39 -0.42 23.25
N TYR A 176 -5.05 0.12 22.21
CA TYR A 176 -4.85 -0.29 20.85
C TYR A 176 -3.40 -0.05 20.37
N LEU A 177 -2.82 1.11 20.68
CA LEU A 177 -1.44 1.42 20.27
C LEU A 177 -0.43 0.49 20.96
N ASN A 178 -0.61 0.16 22.24
CA ASN A 178 0.23 -0.83 22.91
C ASN A 178 0.06 -2.24 22.32
N ASP A 179 -1.14 -2.63 21.94
CA ASP A 179 -1.37 -3.92 21.28
C ASP A 179 -0.73 -3.97 19.90
N ALA A 180 -0.75 -2.85 19.14
CA ALA A 180 -0.01 -2.72 17.88
C ALA A 180 1.51 -2.88 18.11
N LEU A 181 2.08 -2.19 19.11
CA LEU A 181 3.52 -2.27 19.44
C LEU A 181 3.98 -3.64 19.92
N LYS A 182 3.10 -4.46 20.51
CA LYS A 182 3.42 -5.86 20.85
C LYS A 182 3.62 -6.73 19.62
N LEU A 183 2.94 -6.39 18.51
CA LEU A 183 3.02 -7.12 17.24
C LEU A 183 4.14 -6.60 16.36
N GLN A 184 4.29 -5.27 16.28
CA GLN A 184 5.28 -4.63 15.43
C GLN A 184 5.76 -3.30 16.03
N LYS A 185 7.07 -3.12 16.13
CA LYS A 185 7.69 -1.91 16.69
C LYS A 185 8.00 -0.94 15.54
N GLU A 186 7.01 -0.15 15.15
CA GLU A 186 7.12 0.86 14.11
C GLU A 186 7.17 2.27 14.71
N LEU A 187 7.93 3.16 14.08
CA LEU A 187 8.10 4.54 14.55
C LEU A 187 6.77 5.29 14.63
N ASP A 188 5.91 5.13 13.62
CA ASP A 188 4.63 5.85 13.55
C ASP A 188 3.71 5.49 14.72
N ILE A 189 3.69 4.21 15.12
CA ILE A 189 2.90 3.75 16.28
C ILE A 189 3.44 4.38 17.58
N TYR A 190 4.76 4.49 17.73
CA TYR A 190 5.36 5.18 18.87
C TYR A 190 5.01 6.67 18.87
N LEU A 191 5.03 7.33 17.71
CA LEU A 191 4.67 8.75 17.58
C LEU A 191 3.21 8.99 17.96
N HIS A 192 2.28 8.15 17.51
CA HIS A 192 0.88 8.22 17.90
C HIS A 192 0.71 8.04 19.40
N LEU A 193 1.38 7.05 20.00
CA LEU A 193 1.32 6.82 21.45
C LEU A 193 1.90 7.99 22.24
N ALA A 194 3.01 8.55 21.78
CA ALA A 194 3.63 9.73 22.39
C ALA A 194 2.68 10.95 22.35
N GLU A 195 1.98 11.18 21.24
CA GLU A 195 1.02 12.26 21.11
C GLU A 195 -0.18 12.10 22.04
N VAL A 196 -0.69 10.87 22.22
CA VAL A 196 -1.73 10.57 23.20
C VAL A 196 -1.28 10.92 24.61
N TYR A 197 -0.08 10.48 25.03
CA TYR A 197 0.46 10.80 26.35
C TYR A 197 0.73 12.29 26.54
N TRP A 198 1.27 12.95 25.54
CA TRP A 198 1.51 14.40 25.56
C TRP A 198 0.21 15.17 25.79
N THR A 199 -0.83 14.82 25.03
CA THR A 199 -2.15 15.45 25.14
C THR A 199 -2.80 15.26 26.51
N GLN A 200 -2.52 14.13 27.18
CA GLN A 200 -2.94 13.87 28.56
C GLN A 200 -2.10 14.58 29.62
N GLY A 201 -1.06 15.32 29.23
CA GLY A 201 -0.13 15.97 30.14
C GLY A 201 0.94 15.04 30.74
N ASN A 202 0.99 13.77 30.31
CA ASN A 202 1.97 12.79 30.79
C ASN A 202 3.28 12.87 29.98
N LYS A 203 3.96 14.02 30.10
CA LYS A 203 5.19 14.31 29.34
C LYS A 203 6.30 13.29 29.55
N ARG A 204 6.37 12.65 30.73
CA ARG A 204 7.40 11.63 31.04
C ARG A 204 7.23 10.35 30.22
N LYS A 205 6.00 9.98 29.85
CA LYS A 205 5.72 8.82 29.03
C LYS A 205 5.73 9.14 27.51
N ALA A 206 5.62 10.43 27.18
CA ALA A 206 5.66 10.91 25.79
C ALA A 206 7.09 11.07 25.25
N ALA A 207 8.09 11.22 26.15
CA ALA A 207 9.51 11.30 25.81
C ALA A 207 10.15 9.91 25.81
#